data_ff0b7792dd1d9d4a7abc0464e76e2d06
#
_entry.id   ff0b7792dd1d9d4a7abc0464e76e2d06
#
_cell.length_a   1.000
_cell.length_b   1.000
_cell.length_c   1.000
_cell.angle_alpha   90.00
_cell.angle_beta   90.00
_cell.angle_gamma   90.00
#
_symmetry.space_group_name_H-M   'P 1'
#
loop_
_entity.id
_entity.type
_entity.pdbx_description
1 polymer ?
#
loop_
_entity_poly.entity_id
_entity_poly.type
_entity_poly.pdbx_seq_one_letter_code
_entity_poly.pdbx_strand_id
1 'polypeptide(L)'
;MKKTTLALGMHDKLFKRARTMYQIEHRICDLLMTKGFLRIETPTLEHFEVFSDLVDNGYYNFFDKNGDLVSLRPDITSQIGRVIASTQVHTPIKFSYSGKVFNYNEEMRGLSNEHTQAGVEIIGFPVHQALEEAIASAKEALDAAGVKNYKFEFSHARLLQLIFEELNLPAVKEAELAAYIRDKSITGLKEFTKENPSQYDKVLEQLPFLFGETNAVLVKARQLTDSEAFLTALDSLE
;
A
#
# COMPACT_ATOMS: atom_id res chain seq x y z
N MET A 1 -1.39 -38.00 -6.81
CA MET A 1 -1.71 -36.55 -6.82
C MET A 1 -3.23 -36.41 -6.88
N LYS A 2 -3.85 -35.71 -5.92
CA LYS A 2 -5.31 -35.59 -5.88
C LYS A 2 -5.73 -34.53 -6.92
N LYS A 3 -6.25 -34.95 -8.08
CA LYS A 3 -6.75 -34.06 -9.14
C LYS A 3 -7.94 -33.21 -8.75
N THR A 4 -8.46 -33.38 -7.53
CA THR A 4 -9.66 -32.69 -7.01
C THR A 4 -9.33 -31.65 -5.92
N THR A 5 -8.06 -31.41 -5.60
CA THR A 5 -7.64 -30.43 -4.60
C THR A 5 -7.08 -29.19 -5.27
N LEU A 6 -7.45 -28.02 -4.77
CA LEU A 6 -6.88 -26.74 -5.17
C LEU A 6 -5.46 -26.57 -4.62
N ALA A 7 -4.68 -25.72 -5.26
CA ALA A 7 -3.42 -25.24 -4.70
C ALA A 7 -3.69 -24.48 -3.38
N LEU A 8 -2.69 -24.49 -2.50
CA LEU A 8 -2.78 -23.86 -1.19
C LEU A 8 -3.13 -22.36 -1.33
N GLY A 9 -4.12 -21.90 -0.56
CA GLY A 9 -4.55 -20.49 -0.60
C GLY A 9 -5.35 -20.08 -1.85
N MET A 10 -5.66 -21.02 -2.75
CA MET A 10 -6.49 -20.75 -3.93
C MET A 10 -7.93 -21.18 -3.68
N HIS A 11 -8.89 -20.42 -4.23
CA HIS A 11 -10.30 -20.68 -4.00
C HIS A 11 -11.12 -20.53 -5.30
N ASP A 12 -11.99 -21.50 -5.57
CA ASP A 12 -13.00 -21.36 -6.60
C ASP A 12 -14.07 -20.34 -6.17
N LYS A 13 -14.48 -19.52 -7.11
CA LYS A 13 -15.57 -18.57 -6.95
C LYS A 13 -16.72 -18.99 -7.86
N LEU A 14 -17.79 -19.50 -7.26
CA LEU A 14 -18.90 -20.11 -8.00
C LEU A 14 -20.19 -19.28 -7.87
N PHE A 15 -21.07 -19.46 -8.85
CA PHE A 15 -22.43 -18.96 -8.85
C PHE A 15 -22.58 -17.47 -8.45
N LYS A 16 -23.32 -17.20 -7.39
CA LYS A 16 -23.59 -15.85 -6.90
C LYS A 16 -22.32 -15.09 -6.57
N ARG A 17 -21.34 -15.75 -5.94
CA ARG A 17 -20.05 -15.10 -5.58
C ARG A 17 -19.28 -14.64 -6.83
N ALA A 18 -19.15 -15.53 -7.83
CA ALA A 18 -18.46 -15.19 -9.08
C ALA A 18 -19.17 -14.05 -9.81
N ARG A 19 -20.51 -14.11 -9.90
CA ARG A 19 -21.35 -13.07 -10.52
C ARG A 19 -21.21 -11.73 -9.80
N THR A 20 -21.29 -11.73 -8.47
CA THR A 20 -21.16 -10.48 -7.68
C THR A 20 -19.78 -9.85 -7.86
N MET A 21 -18.71 -10.63 -7.82
CA MET A 21 -17.35 -10.12 -8.04
C MET A 21 -17.18 -9.51 -9.44
N TYR A 22 -17.68 -10.19 -10.47
CA TYR A 22 -17.70 -9.67 -11.83
C TYR A 22 -18.44 -8.33 -11.92
N GLN A 23 -19.61 -8.23 -11.32
CA GLN A 23 -20.42 -7.02 -11.34
C GLN A 23 -19.74 -5.84 -10.61
N ILE A 24 -19.09 -6.09 -9.48
CA ILE A 24 -18.35 -5.08 -8.72
C ILE A 24 -17.18 -4.58 -9.55
N GLU A 25 -16.39 -5.50 -10.09
CA GLU A 25 -15.22 -5.16 -10.91
C GLU A 25 -15.61 -4.29 -12.10
N HIS A 26 -16.65 -4.66 -12.86
CA HIS A 26 -17.10 -3.89 -14.01
C HIS A 26 -17.61 -2.49 -13.61
N ARG A 27 -18.39 -2.38 -12.54
CA ARG A 27 -18.86 -1.07 -12.08
C ARG A 27 -17.73 -0.13 -11.72
N ILE A 28 -16.68 -0.64 -11.05
CA ILE A 28 -15.50 0.15 -10.71
C ILE A 28 -14.74 0.55 -11.98
N CYS A 29 -14.51 -0.39 -12.90
CA CYS A 29 -13.80 -0.11 -14.15
C CYS A 29 -14.54 0.93 -15.00
N ASP A 30 -15.85 0.76 -15.19
CA ASP A 30 -16.67 1.68 -15.98
C ASP A 30 -16.68 3.09 -15.35
N LEU A 31 -16.83 3.17 -14.03
CA LEU A 31 -16.77 4.44 -13.30
C LEU A 31 -15.44 5.15 -13.56
N LEU A 32 -14.30 4.47 -13.39
CA LEU A 32 -12.99 5.07 -13.56
C LEU A 32 -12.75 5.53 -15.01
N MET A 33 -13.23 4.77 -16.00
CA MET A 33 -13.17 5.19 -17.40
C MET A 33 -14.03 6.44 -17.66
N THR A 34 -15.22 6.56 -17.08
CA THR A 34 -16.06 7.77 -17.20
C THR A 34 -15.43 9.00 -16.56
N LYS A 35 -14.55 8.82 -15.56
CA LYS A 35 -13.74 9.87 -14.95
C LYS A 35 -12.51 10.26 -15.78
N GLY A 36 -12.32 9.66 -16.95
CA GLY A 36 -11.22 9.96 -17.87
C GLY A 36 -9.92 9.22 -17.56
N PHE A 37 -9.93 8.19 -16.72
CA PHE A 37 -8.80 7.30 -16.59
C PHE A 37 -8.69 6.36 -17.79
N LEU A 38 -7.50 6.24 -18.36
CA LEU A 38 -7.23 5.31 -19.44
C LEU A 38 -7.04 3.90 -18.90
N ARG A 39 -7.76 2.94 -19.44
CA ARG A 39 -7.62 1.54 -19.03
C ARG A 39 -6.27 1.01 -19.46
N ILE A 40 -5.53 0.39 -18.52
CA ILE A 40 -4.31 -0.34 -18.77
C ILE A 40 -4.46 -1.79 -18.30
N GLU A 41 -3.90 -2.73 -19.07
CA GLU A 41 -3.76 -4.12 -18.70
C GLU A 41 -2.30 -4.54 -18.85
N THR A 42 -1.75 -5.11 -17.82
CA THR A 42 -0.38 -5.64 -17.79
C THR A 42 -0.40 -7.17 -17.67
N PRO A 43 0.64 -7.86 -18.13
CA PRO A 43 0.72 -9.32 -18.01
C PRO A 43 0.61 -9.81 -16.56
N THR A 44 0.01 -10.97 -16.36
CA THR A 44 -0.03 -11.61 -15.03
C THR A 44 1.33 -12.14 -14.59
N LEU A 45 2.17 -12.49 -15.56
CA LEU A 45 3.53 -12.98 -15.39
C LEU A 45 4.51 -11.89 -15.83
N GLU A 46 5.54 -11.64 -15.02
CA GLU A 46 6.54 -10.61 -15.27
C GLU A 46 7.91 -11.08 -14.79
N HIS A 47 8.99 -10.45 -15.24
CA HIS A 47 10.31 -10.67 -14.66
C HIS A 47 10.35 -10.27 -13.20
N PHE A 48 11.00 -11.08 -12.37
CA PHE A 48 11.07 -10.84 -10.91
C PHE A 48 11.66 -9.47 -10.56
N GLU A 49 12.61 -8.98 -11.35
CA GLU A 49 13.29 -7.70 -11.14
C GLU A 49 12.33 -6.51 -11.10
N VAL A 50 11.16 -6.60 -11.76
CA VAL A 50 10.13 -5.55 -11.72
C VAL A 50 9.55 -5.38 -10.30
N PHE A 51 9.68 -6.40 -9.46
CA PHE A 51 9.14 -6.45 -8.11
C PHE A 51 10.21 -6.49 -7.02
N SER A 52 11.50 -6.43 -7.38
CA SER A 52 12.62 -6.60 -6.46
C SER A 52 12.66 -5.56 -5.33
N ASP A 53 12.15 -4.36 -5.58
CA ASP A 53 12.12 -3.27 -4.60
C ASP A 53 10.92 -3.34 -3.65
N LEU A 54 9.98 -4.25 -3.89
CA LEU A 54 8.88 -4.47 -2.96
C LEU A 54 9.41 -5.25 -1.75
N VAL A 55 9.22 -4.67 -0.58
CA VAL A 55 9.60 -5.32 0.68
C VAL A 55 8.73 -6.53 0.88
N ASP A 56 9.37 -7.70 0.81
CA ASP A 56 8.86 -8.98 1.20
C ASP A 56 8.11 -9.79 0.15
N ASN A 57 8.25 -10.92 0.29
CA ASN A 57 8.23 -12.10 1.10
C ASN A 57 7.28 -13.20 0.66
N GLY A 58 6.51 -13.11 -0.22
CA GLY A 58 5.57 -14.15 -0.55
C GLY A 58 5.21 -14.13 -2.02
N TYR A 59 6.24 -14.05 -2.87
CA TYR A 59 5.99 -14.07 -4.31
C TYR A 59 5.95 -15.49 -4.83
N TYR A 60 5.09 -15.74 -5.82
CA TYR A 60 5.10 -16.97 -6.59
C TYR A 60 6.12 -16.85 -7.70
N ASN A 61 7.37 -17.20 -7.40
CA ASN A 61 8.50 -17.16 -8.32
C ASN A 61 8.80 -18.52 -8.90
N PHE A 62 9.18 -18.56 -10.18
CA PHE A 62 9.63 -19.77 -10.86
C PHE A 62 10.49 -19.43 -12.07
N PHE A 63 11.23 -20.40 -12.58
CA PHE A 63 12.01 -20.24 -13.80
C PHE A 63 11.15 -20.55 -15.03
N ASP A 64 11.21 -19.68 -16.02
CA ASP A 64 10.60 -19.91 -17.32
C ASP A 64 11.40 -20.93 -18.15
N LYS A 65 10.98 -21.16 -19.41
CA LYS A 65 11.67 -22.10 -20.30
C LYS A 65 13.08 -21.68 -20.70
N ASN A 66 13.41 -20.40 -20.61
CA ASN A 66 14.71 -19.83 -20.94
C ASN A 66 15.66 -19.82 -19.72
N GLY A 67 15.13 -20.10 -18.53
CA GLY A 67 15.84 -20.02 -17.26
C GLY A 67 15.75 -18.65 -16.60
N ASP A 68 14.90 -17.75 -17.09
CA ASP A 68 14.68 -16.45 -16.49
C ASP A 68 13.78 -16.58 -15.24
N LEU A 69 14.14 -15.85 -14.17
CA LEU A 69 13.33 -15.79 -12.96
C LEU A 69 12.13 -14.88 -13.19
N VAL A 70 10.94 -15.47 -13.11
CA VAL A 70 9.67 -14.77 -13.31
C VAL A 70 8.77 -14.92 -12.10
N SER A 71 7.84 -13.98 -11.96
CA SER A 71 6.90 -13.90 -10.85
C SER A 71 5.47 -13.73 -11.33
N LEU A 72 4.52 -14.39 -10.66
CA LEU A 72 3.13 -13.94 -10.71
C LEU A 72 3.06 -12.60 -9.98
N ARG A 73 2.50 -11.58 -10.62
CA ARG A 73 2.49 -10.21 -10.11
C ARG A 73 1.87 -10.10 -8.72
N PRO A 74 2.58 -9.57 -7.73
CA PRO A 74 2.05 -9.28 -6.39
C PRO A 74 1.24 -7.98 -6.35
N ASP A 75 1.52 -7.05 -7.26
CA ASP A 75 0.78 -5.79 -7.49
C ASP A 75 0.79 -5.42 -8.99
N ILE A 76 0.09 -4.34 -9.33
CA ILE A 76 0.02 -3.84 -10.71
C ILE A 76 0.79 -2.52 -10.87
N THR A 77 0.98 -1.76 -9.80
CA THR A 77 1.65 -0.45 -9.80
C THR A 77 3.08 -0.53 -10.33
N SER A 78 3.87 -1.50 -9.86
CA SER A 78 5.26 -1.71 -10.32
C SER A 78 5.33 -1.98 -11.82
N GLN A 79 4.40 -2.76 -12.36
CA GLN A 79 4.32 -3.01 -13.79
C GLN A 79 3.95 -1.75 -14.60
N ILE A 80 3.07 -0.90 -14.06
CA ILE A 80 2.74 0.38 -14.70
C ILE A 80 3.98 1.28 -14.71
N GLY A 81 4.76 1.31 -13.64
CA GLY A 81 6.08 1.97 -13.59
C GLY A 81 7.00 1.48 -14.69
N ARG A 82 7.12 0.16 -14.89
CA ARG A 82 7.89 -0.44 -15.99
C ARG A 82 7.35 0.00 -17.36
N VAL A 83 6.02 0.00 -17.56
CA VAL A 83 5.43 0.46 -18.83
C VAL A 83 5.83 1.90 -19.13
N ILE A 84 5.73 2.81 -18.16
CA ILE A 84 6.15 4.20 -18.31
C ILE A 84 7.64 4.29 -18.67
N ALA A 85 8.49 3.54 -18.01
CA ALA A 85 9.93 3.55 -18.22
C ALA A 85 10.35 2.93 -19.57
N SER A 86 9.63 1.93 -20.07
CA SER A 86 9.98 1.17 -21.26
C SER A 86 9.25 1.62 -22.53
N THR A 87 8.21 2.43 -22.41
CA THR A 87 7.43 2.94 -23.53
C THR A 87 7.57 4.46 -23.62
N GLN A 88 7.22 5.04 -24.75
CA GLN A 88 7.22 6.49 -24.91
C GLN A 88 5.86 7.11 -24.56
N VAL A 89 5.23 6.62 -23.50
CA VAL A 89 3.97 7.18 -23.01
C VAL A 89 4.22 8.58 -22.46
N HIS A 90 3.50 9.55 -23.01
CA HIS A 90 3.62 10.94 -22.58
C HIS A 90 2.89 11.17 -21.24
N THR A 91 3.55 11.87 -20.33
CA THR A 91 2.95 12.38 -19.08
C THR A 91 2.60 13.88 -19.26
N PRO A 92 1.59 14.42 -18.53
CA PRO A 92 0.81 13.77 -17.49
C PRO A 92 -0.22 12.76 -18.03
N ILE A 93 -0.44 11.67 -17.28
CA ILE A 93 -1.37 10.60 -17.68
C ILE A 93 -2.06 9.99 -16.44
N LYS A 94 -3.27 9.50 -16.64
CA LYS A 94 -4.04 8.80 -15.61
C LYS A 94 -4.45 7.43 -16.11
N PHE A 95 -4.05 6.39 -15.41
CA PHE A 95 -4.45 5.02 -15.71
C PHE A 95 -5.42 4.49 -14.68
N SER A 96 -6.33 3.60 -15.12
CA SER A 96 -7.09 2.71 -14.25
C SER A 96 -6.79 1.26 -14.62
N TYR A 97 -6.79 0.40 -13.63
CA TYR A 97 -6.55 -1.01 -13.82
C TYR A 97 -7.47 -1.87 -12.96
N SER A 98 -7.66 -3.11 -13.37
CA SER A 98 -8.18 -4.19 -12.55
C SER A 98 -7.57 -5.50 -13.03
N GLY A 99 -7.19 -6.35 -12.11
CA GLY A 99 -6.58 -7.62 -12.43
C GLY A 99 -6.30 -8.50 -11.22
N LYS A 100 -5.90 -9.72 -11.49
CA LYS A 100 -5.48 -10.67 -10.44
C LYS A 100 -4.08 -10.34 -9.97
N VAL A 101 -3.90 -10.39 -8.65
CA VAL A 101 -2.61 -10.31 -7.98
C VAL A 101 -2.45 -11.50 -7.04
N PHE A 102 -1.21 -11.87 -6.74
CA PHE A 102 -0.85 -13.10 -6.07
C PHE A 102 0.14 -12.82 -4.94
N ASN A 103 -0.30 -13.02 -3.70
CA ASN A 103 0.52 -12.82 -2.52
C ASN A 103 0.43 -14.08 -1.64
N TYR A 104 1.56 -14.65 -1.28
CA TYR A 104 1.60 -15.81 -0.43
C TYR A 104 1.34 -15.42 1.03
N ASN A 105 0.30 -15.97 1.63
CA ASN A 105 -0.04 -15.75 3.04
C ASN A 105 0.33 -16.99 3.85
N GLU A 106 1.37 -16.90 4.65
CA GLU A 106 1.85 -18.01 5.49
C GLU A 106 0.82 -18.42 6.55
N GLU A 107 0.13 -17.47 7.14
CA GLU A 107 -0.78 -17.72 8.26
C GLU A 107 -2.14 -18.30 7.88
N MET A 108 -2.45 -18.45 6.61
CA MET A 108 -3.64 -19.15 6.09
C MET A 108 -4.97 -18.84 6.80
N ARG A 109 -5.10 -17.69 7.44
CA ARG A 109 -6.30 -17.29 8.24
C ARG A 109 -7.56 -17.07 7.38
N GLY A 110 -7.80 -17.92 6.42
CA GLY A 110 -8.92 -17.81 5.46
C GLY A 110 -8.70 -16.77 4.38
N LEU A 111 -7.50 -16.22 4.25
CA LEU A 111 -7.10 -15.32 3.18
C LEU A 111 -6.86 -16.10 1.88
N SER A 112 -7.17 -15.47 0.75
CA SER A 112 -6.85 -16.03 -0.56
C SER A 112 -5.49 -15.51 -1.00
N ASN A 113 -4.66 -16.38 -1.56
CA ASN A 113 -3.40 -15.97 -2.19
C ASN A 113 -3.62 -15.34 -3.58
N GLU A 114 -4.81 -15.49 -4.15
CA GLU A 114 -5.25 -14.79 -5.35
C GLU A 114 -6.40 -13.85 -5.01
N HIS A 115 -6.26 -12.57 -5.31
CA HIS A 115 -7.36 -11.61 -5.21
C HIS A 115 -7.39 -10.67 -6.41
N THR A 116 -8.52 -9.98 -6.60
CA THR A 116 -8.65 -8.95 -7.63
C THR A 116 -8.29 -7.61 -7.00
N GLN A 117 -7.32 -6.93 -7.59
CA GLN A 117 -6.96 -5.56 -7.27
C GLN A 117 -7.52 -4.64 -8.36
N ALA A 118 -8.12 -3.53 -7.97
CA ALA A 118 -8.47 -2.43 -8.87
C ALA A 118 -7.94 -1.12 -8.30
N GLY A 119 -7.50 -0.22 -9.18
CA GLY A 119 -6.91 1.04 -8.75
C GLY A 119 -6.70 2.03 -9.86
N VAL A 120 -6.11 3.15 -9.48
CA VAL A 120 -5.72 4.24 -10.39
C VAL A 120 -4.26 4.62 -10.17
N GLU A 121 -3.59 5.03 -11.25
CA GLU A 121 -2.26 5.63 -11.22
C GLU A 121 -2.34 7.00 -11.88
N ILE A 122 -1.90 8.04 -11.17
CA ILE A 122 -1.94 9.43 -11.61
C ILE A 122 -0.49 9.93 -11.68
N ILE A 123 0.02 10.14 -12.88
CA ILE A 123 1.44 10.34 -13.13
C ILE A 123 1.67 11.68 -13.80
N GLY A 124 2.63 12.46 -13.28
CA GLY A 124 3.03 13.76 -13.86
C GLY A 124 2.09 14.93 -13.51
N PHE A 125 1.16 14.75 -12.58
CA PHE A 125 0.30 15.83 -12.06
C PHE A 125 0.87 16.39 -10.74
N PRO A 126 0.48 17.62 -10.35
CA PRO A 126 0.81 18.14 -9.02
C PRO A 126 0.28 17.22 -7.91
N VAL A 127 1.11 16.97 -6.88
CA VAL A 127 0.85 15.94 -5.87
C VAL A 127 -0.51 16.12 -5.17
N HIS A 128 -0.86 17.36 -4.75
CA HIS A 128 -2.13 17.64 -4.06
C HIS A 128 -3.34 17.33 -4.96
N GLN A 129 -3.30 17.70 -6.24
CA GLN A 129 -4.37 17.41 -7.21
C GLN A 129 -4.51 15.90 -7.44
N ALA A 130 -3.37 15.20 -7.57
CA ALA A 130 -3.36 13.74 -7.74
C ALA A 130 -3.93 13.04 -6.50
N LEU A 131 -3.58 13.51 -5.31
CA LEU A 131 -4.08 12.96 -4.05
C LEU A 131 -5.59 13.16 -3.88
N GLU A 132 -6.08 14.37 -4.11
CA GLU A 132 -7.51 14.68 -4.07
C GLU A 132 -8.31 13.81 -5.05
N GLU A 133 -7.82 13.68 -6.28
CA GLU A 133 -8.48 12.87 -7.30
C GLU A 133 -8.42 11.36 -6.96
N ALA A 134 -7.32 10.88 -6.40
CA ALA A 134 -7.18 9.50 -5.97
C ALA A 134 -8.16 9.17 -4.83
N ILE A 135 -8.26 10.04 -3.82
CA ILE A 135 -9.19 9.88 -2.68
C ILE A 135 -10.65 9.92 -3.17
N ALA A 136 -11.00 10.89 -4.02
CA ALA A 136 -12.33 11.00 -4.59
C ALA A 136 -12.68 9.75 -5.42
N SER A 137 -11.74 9.27 -6.23
CA SER A 137 -11.93 8.06 -7.04
C SER A 137 -12.09 6.80 -6.18
N ALA A 138 -11.31 6.66 -5.11
CA ALA A 138 -11.44 5.56 -4.17
C ALA A 138 -12.82 5.57 -3.47
N LYS A 139 -13.29 6.75 -3.04
CA LYS A 139 -14.62 6.92 -2.45
C LYS A 139 -15.72 6.50 -3.41
N GLU A 140 -15.70 7.03 -4.61
CA GLU A 140 -16.70 6.73 -5.63
C GLU A 140 -16.68 5.25 -6.05
N ALA A 141 -15.49 4.63 -6.10
CA ALA A 141 -15.35 3.20 -6.39
C ALA A 141 -16.00 2.33 -5.29
N LEU A 142 -15.85 2.70 -4.01
CA LEU A 142 -16.51 2.01 -2.89
C LEU A 142 -18.04 2.18 -2.97
N ASP A 143 -18.52 3.38 -3.29
CA ASP A 143 -19.94 3.64 -3.48
C ASP A 143 -20.50 2.83 -4.65
N ALA A 144 -19.79 2.76 -5.79
CA ALA A 144 -20.15 1.95 -6.96
C ALA A 144 -20.13 0.44 -6.65
N ALA A 145 -19.23 -0.01 -5.79
CA ALA A 145 -19.18 -1.39 -5.29
C ALA A 145 -20.35 -1.71 -4.35
N GLY A 146 -21.06 -0.70 -3.86
CA GLY A 146 -22.18 -0.84 -2.92
C GLY A 146 -21.75 -0.91 -1.45
N VAL A 147 -20.52 -0.53 -1.13
CA VAL A 147 -20.02 -0.44 0.25
C VAL A 147 -20.57 0.83 0.88
N LYS A 148 -21.25 0.71 2.03
CA LYS A 148 -21.92 1.85 2.68
C LYS A 148 -21.22 2.34 3.95
N ASN A 149 -20.56 1.43 4.64
CA ASN A 149 -19.92 1.71 5.92
C ASN A 149 -18.42 1.51 5.76
N TYR A 150 -17.70 2.55 5.40
CA TYR A 150 -16.25 2.56 5.30
C TYR A 150 -15.67 3.79 6.00
N LYS A 151 -14.41 3.71 6.31
CA LYS A 151 -13.63 4.75 6.97
C LYS A 151 -12.33 4.94 6.20
N PHE A 152 -11.97 6.17 5.93
CA PHE A 152 -10.63 6.50 5.43
C PHE A 152 -9.71 6.77 6.62
N GLU A 153 -8.56 6.11 6.62
CA GLU A 153 -7.48 6.38 7.55
C GLU A 153 -6.29 6.91 6.76
N PHE A 154 -5.78 8.06 7.18
CA PHE A 154 -4.63 8.71 6.55
C PHE A 154 -3.41 8.57 7.45
N SER A 155 -2.26 8.33 6.84
CA SER A 155 -0.96 8.35 7.51
C SER A 155 0.05 9.11 6.64
N HIS A 156 1.09 9.63 7.26
CA HIS A 156 2.11 10.39 6.57
C HIS A 156 3.49 9.77 6.80
N ALA A 157 3.98 9.07 5.78
CA ALA A 157 5.26 8.34 5.86
C ALA A 157 6.45 9.27 6.15
N ARG A 158 6.43 10.52 5.65
CA ARG A 158 7.53 11.48 5.84
C ARG A 158 7.79 11.82 7.31
N LEU A 159 6.76 11.81 8.16
CA LEU A 159 6.95 12.05 9.60
C LEU A 159 7.84 10.99 10.26
N LEU A 160 7.62 9.72 9.91
CA LEU A 160 8.48 8.64 10.40
C LEU A 160 9.87 8.70 9.80
N GLN A 161 9.99 8.99 8.50
CA GLN A 161 11.29 9.16 7.84
C GLN A 161 12.12 10.27 8.50
N LEU A 162 11.50 11.42 8.81
CA LEU A 162 12.17 12.52 9.53
C LEU A 162 12.71 12.06 10.89
N ILE A 163 11.92 11.30 11.64
CA ILE A 163 12.36 10.76 12.92
C ILE A 163 13.59 9.87 12.73
N PHE A 164 13.56 8.95 11.77
CA PHE A 164 14.69 8.07 11.48
C PHE A 164 15.93 8.85 11.00
N GLU A 165 15.74 9.81 10.09
CA GLU A 165 16.83 10.67 9.59
C GLU A 165 17.50 11.46 10.73
N GLU A 166 16.72 12.06 11.64
CA GLU A 166 17.25 12.83 12.77
C GLU A 166 17.84 11.98 13.88
N LEU A 167 17.29 10.79 14.12
CA LEU A 167 17.86 9.85 15.08
C LEU A 167 19.19 9.28 14.61
N ASN A 168 19.42 9.18 13.30
CA ASN A 168 20.65 8.69 12.66
C ASN A 168 21.18 7.40 13.32
N LEU A 169 20.32 6.43 13.48
CA LEU A 169 20.61 5.18 14.19
C LEU A 169 21.44 4.21 13.32
N PRO A 170 22.23 3.33 13.95
CA PRO A 170 22.78 2.18 13.25
C PRO A 170 21.66 1.31 12.67
N ALA A 171 21.87 0.72 11.49
CA ALA A 171 20.85 -0.05 10.76
C ALA A 171 20.12 -1.12 11.60
N VAL A 172 20.83 -1.76 12.54
CA VAL A 172 20.24 -2.76 13.46
C VAL A 172 19.21 -2.13 14.39
N LYS A 173 19.54 -0.95 14.96
CA LYS A 173 18.64 -0.22 15.86
C LYS A 173 17.47 0.42 15.12
N GLU A 174 17.71 0.87 13.90
CA GLU A 174 16.64 1.36 13.02
C GLU A 174 15.63 0.25 12.69
N ALA A 175 16.11 -0.94 12.33
CA ALA A 175 15.26 -2.10 12.08
C ALA A 175 14.46 -2.54 13.33
N GLU A 176 15.08 -2.47 14.50
CA GLU A 176 14.43 -2.76 15.78
C GLU A 176 13.30 -1.77 16.06
N LEU A 177 13.57 -0.46 15.94
CA LEU A 177 12.57 0.59 16.12
C LEU A 177 11.42 0.44 15.12
N ALA A 178 11.74 0.20 13.84
CA ALA A 178 10.75 -0.02 12.79
C ALA A 178 9.83 -1.22 13.12
N ALA A 179 10.39 -2.31 13.68
CA ALA A 179 9.60 -3.45 14.13
C ALA A 179 8.66 -3.07 15.28
N TYR A 180 9.14 -2.37 16.29
CA TYR A 180 8.30 -1.94 17.42
C TYR A 180 7.17 -0.99 16.97
N ILE A 181 7.44 -0.10 16.03
CA ILE A 181 6.41 0.80 15.46
C ILE A 181 5.37 -0.01 14.68
N ARG A 182 5.79 -0.90 13.79
CA ARG A 182 4.91 -1.76 12.98
C ARG A 182 4.00 -2.60 13.86
N ASP A 183 4.58 -3.21 14.89
CA ASP A 183 3.88 -4.13 15.79
C ASP A 183 3.13 -3.39 16.91
N LYS A 184 3.18 -2.05 16.92
CA LYS A 184 2.59 -1.19 17.96
C LYS A 184 2.99 -1.61 19.37
N SER A 185 4.24 -2.03 19.56
CA SER A 185 4.76 -2.55 20.82
C SER A 185 5.05 -1.43 21.81
N ILE A 186 4.09 -1.13 22.67
CA ILE A 186 4.22 -0.07 23.70
C ILE A 186 5.43 -0.34 24.62
N THR A 187 5.64 -1.57 25.02
CA THR A 187 6.77 -1.96 25.90
C THR A 187 8.09 -1.78 25.15
N GLY A 188 8.19 -2.30 23.93
CA GLY A 188 9.39 -2.17 23.11
C GLY A 188 9.76 -0.71 22.82
N LEU A 189 8.78 0.13 22.51
CA LEU A 189 9.03 1.57 22.30
C LEU A 189 9.55 2.25 23.56
N LYS A 190 8.99 1.95 24.75
CA LYS A 190 9.47 2.50 26.02
C LYS A 190 10.85 2.01 26.44
N GLU A 191 11.20 0.78 26.13
CA GLU A 191 12.54 0.24 26.37
C GLU A 191 13.53 0.88 25.42
N PHE A 192 13.17 0.98 24.15
CA PHE A 192 13.99 1.60 23.12
C PHE A 192 14.35 3.06 23.44
N THR A 193 13.36 3.88 23.86
CA THR A 193 13.58 5.30 24.21
C THR A 193 14.47 5.45 25.45
N LYS A 194 14.38 4.55 26.43
CA LYS A 194 15.28 4.53 27.60
C LYS A 194 16.73 4.25 27.22
N GLU A 195 16.94 3.34 26.26
CA GLU A 195 18.29 2.96 25.81
C GLU A 195 18.87 3.98 24.82
N ASN A 196 18.02 4.65 24.04
CA ASN A 196 18.39 5.60 22.99
C ASN A 196 17.64 6.92 23.18
N PRO A 197 17.93 7.72 24.22
CA PRO A 197 17.19 8.94 24.52
C PRO A 197 17.31 9.98 23.41
N SER A 198 16.19 10.63 23.06
CA SER A 198 16.11 11.61 21.98
C SER A 198 15.00 12.65 22.24
N GLN A 199 14.94 13.69 21.43
CA GLN A 199 13.82 14.63 21.42
C GLN A 199 12.49 14.00 20.96
N TYR A 200 12.54 12.78 20.41
CA TYR A 200 11.37 12.06 19.90
C TYR A 200 10.79 11.03 20.86
N ASP A 201 11.33 10.88 22.08
CA ASP A 201 10.90 9.87 23.03
C ASP A 201 9.40 9.89 23.26
N LYS A 202 8.83 11.09 23.51
CA LYS A 202 7.39 11.25 23.71
C LYS A 202 6.58 10.91 22.44
N VAL A 203 7.11 11.28 21.26
CA VAL A 203 6.45 10.96 19.99
C VAL A 203 6.42 9.44 19.82
N LEU A 204 7.57 8.78 19.94
CA LEU A 204 7.71 7.34 19.76
C LEU A 204 6.81 6.54 20.72
N GLU A 205 6.80 6.90 22.02
CA GLU A 205 5.95 6.25 23.00
C GLU A 205 4.45 6.49 22.76
N GLN A 206 4.08 7.60 22.15
CA GLN A 206 2.69 7.95 21.86
C GLN A 206 2.21 7.52 20.48
N LEU A 207 3.10 7.11 19.55
CA LEU A 207 2.73 6.67 18.20
C LEU A 207 1.57 5.66 18.18
N PRO A 208 1.55 4.62 19.04
CA PRO A 208 0.44 3.66 19.06
C PRO A 208 -0.93 4.27 19.40
N PHE A 209 -0.94 5.48 19.97
CA PHE A 209 -2.14 6.19 20.44
C PHE A 209 -2.47 7.43 19.60
N LEU A 210 -1.66 7.75 18.57
CA LEU A 210 -1.89 8.86 17.65
C LEU A 210 -2.83 8.42 16.52
N PHE A 211 -4.08 8.22 16.86
CA PHE A 211 -5.15 7.92 15.92
C PHE A 211 -6.46 8.59 16.33
N GLY A 212 -7.34 8.85 15.39
CA GLY A 212 -8.63 9.50 15.62
C GLY A 212 -8.90 10.64 14.64
N GLU A 213 -9.67 11.62 15.06
CA GLU A 213 -9.95 12.82 14.27
C GLU A 213 -8.65 13.57 13.95
N THR A 214 -8.48 13.94 12.68
CA THR A 214 -7.22 14.52 12.17
C THR A 214 -6.76 15.71 13.01
N ASN A 215 -7.61 16.70 13.22
CA ASN A 215 -7.24 17.90 13.98
C ASN A 215 -6.83 17.57 15.43
N ALA A 216 -7.53 16.65 16.08
CA ALA A 216 -7.19 16.25 17.45
C ALA A 216 -5.83 15.52 17.52
N VAL A 217 -5.54 14.69 16.53
CA VAL A 217 -4.25 14.00 16.41
C VAL A 217 -3.11 14.98 16.14
N LEU A 218 -3.30 15.94 15.21
CA LEU A 218 -2.30 16.96 14.89
C LEU A 218 -1.99 17.85 16.09
N VAL A 219 -3.02 18.32 16.81
CA VAL A 219 -2.83 19.12 18.05
C VAL A 219 -2.05 18.31 19.09
N LYS A 220 -2.37 17.04 19.30
CA LYS A 220 -1.65 16.18 20.23
C LYS A 220 -0.20 15.95 19.78
N ALA A 221 0.03 15.69 18.51
CA ALA A 221 1.38 15.45 17.97
C ALA A 221 2.30 16.65 18.14
N ARG A 222 1.79 17.87 17.92
CA ARG A 222 2.53 19.13 18.13
C ARG A 222 3.04 19.33 19.56
N GLN A 223 2.40 18.73 20.55
CA GLN A 223 2.78 18.84 21.96
C GLN A 223 3.84 17.82 22.40
N LEU A 224 4.22 16.91 21.52
CA LEU A 224 5.10 15.78 21.86
C LEU A 224 6.58 16.06 21.57
N THR A 225 6.90 17.05 20.75
CA THR A 225 8.28 17.41 20.38
C THR A 225 8.38 18.88 20.01
N ASP A 226 9.58 19.44 20.19
CA ASP A 226 9.93 20.80 19.78
C ASP A 226 10.74 20.82 18.45
N SER A 227 10.86 19.69 17.75
CA SER A 227 11.56 19.61 16.46
C SER A 227 10.86 20.49 15.43
N GLU A 228 11.53 21.53 14.92
CA GLU A 228 11.02 22.41 13.87
C GLU A 228 10.71 21.64 12.58
N ALA A 229 11.55 20.66 12.22
CA ALA A 229 11.36 19.84 11.03
C ALA A 229 10.07 19.00 11.14
N PHE A 230 9.84 18.38 12.31
CA PHE A 230 8.64 17.62 12.57
C PHE A 230 7.37 18.49 12.58
N LEU A 231 7.44 19.66 13.23
CA LEU A 231 6.33 20.62 13.26
C LEU A 231 5.99 21.15 11.87
N THR A 232 7.00 21.48 11.06
CA THR A 232 6.81 21.91 9.67
C THR A 232 6.17 20.79 8.81
N ALA A 233 6.56 19.55 9.04
CA ALA A 233 5.94 18.40 8.35
C ALA A 233 4.48 18.18 8.78
N LEU A 234 4.14 18.45 10.05
CA LEU A 234 2.73 18.44 10.50
C LEU A 234 1.90 19.54 9.84
N ASP A 235 2.49 20.74 9.61
CA ASP A 235 1.80 21.85 8.93
C ASP A 235 1.40 21.49 7.49
N SER A 236 2.14 20.61 6.85
CA SER A 236 1.81 20.15 5.50
C SER A 236 0.62 19.19 5.43
N LEU A 237 0.09 18.77 6.58
CA LEU A 237 -1.08 17.87 6.71
C LEU A 237 -2.39 18.63 6.99
N GLU A 238 -2.32 19.91 7.24
CA GLU A 238 -3.49 20.81 7.39
C GLU A 238 -3.97 21.34 6.04
#